data_249b79766c9d8059206697e1ea0088b5
#
_entry.id   249b79766c9d8059206697e1ea0088b5
#
_cell.length_a   1.000
_cell.length_b   1.000
_cell.length_c   1.000
_cell.angle_alpha   90.00
_cell.angle_beta   90.00
_cell.angle_gamma   90.00
#
_symmetry.space_group_name_H-M   'P 1'
#
loop_
_entity.id
_entity.type
_entity.pdbx_description
1 polymer ?
#
loop_
_entity_poly.entity_id
_entity_poly.type
_entity_poly.pdbx_seq_one_letter_code
_entity_poly.pdbx_strand_id
1 'polypeptide(L)'
;SYTTSYFNDLGQYDNQQRAAVEYLYDNGITAGVSATQYGPERSITRGDFALMVYKAFGMSPAGASEVFNDVPRSAYYAQAVNTLYAQGVVSGIGGGNYGPGLQVTREDALIMVRQAMRTVGWSAGDGYASTLDSYSDGGSVSGYAQGAVSYALQMGYLPVSGGRIAPKDPLTRIAMAEVLHRVLTY
;
A
#
# COMPACT_ATOMS: atom_id res chain seq x y z
N SER A 1 19.15 20.51 -1.44
CA SER A 1 19.61 19.18 -1.08
C SER A 1 18.83 18.68 0.14
N TYR A 2 18.44 17.48 0.06
CA TYR A 2 17.65 16.83 1.08
C TYR A 2 18.59 16.34 2.18
N THR A 3 18.51 16.92 3.35
CA THR A 3 19.53 16.74 4.37
C THR A 3 19.05 16.08 5.65
N THR A 4 17.77 15.93 5.84
CA THR A 4 17.27 15.31 7.06
C THR A 4 17.03 13.85 6.89
N SER A 5 17.43 13.09 7.88
CA SER A 5 17.14 11.68 7.93
C SER A 5 16.77 11.33 9.36
N TYR A 6 15.52 10.96 9.55
CA TYR A 6 15.08 10.35 10.79
C TYR A 6 15.63 8.93 10.91
N PHE A 7 16.05 8.36 9.77
CA PHE A 7 16.46 6.96 9.68
C PHE A 7 17.87 6.86 9.08
N ASN A 8 18.64 5.94 9.61
CA ASN A 8 20.04 5.77 9.23
C ASN A 8 20.25 4.65 8.19
N ASP A 9 19.18 4.01 7.71
CA ASP A 9 19.25 2.88 6.78
C ASP A 9 18.73 3.21 5.37
N LEU A 10 18.73 4.48 4.99
CA LEU A 10 18.23 4.94 3.69
C LEU A 10 19.35 5.44 2.76
N GLY A 11 20.61 5.23 3.12
CA GLY A 11 21.74 5.79 2.37
C GLY A 11 21.90 5.31 0.94
N GLN A 12 21.47 4.07 0.63
CA GLN A 12 21.56 3.49 -0.71
C GLN A 12 20.39 3.91 -1.62
N TYR A 13 19.41 4.61 -1.09
CA TYR A 13 18.23 5.02 -1.84
C TYR A 13 18.41 6.44 -2.40
N ASP A 14 17.71 6.74 -3.50
CA ASP A 14 17.78 8.05 -4.14
C ASP A 14 16.97 9.10 -3.38
N ASN A 15 17.07 10.36 -3.85
CA ASN A 15 16.40 11.47 -3.19
C ASN A 15 14.88 11.34 -3.21
N GLN A 16 14.31 10.79 -4.28
CA GLN A 16 12.85 10.61 -4.37
C GLN A 16 12.36 9.57 -3.39
N GLN A 17 13.10 8.47 -3.23
CA GLN A 17 12.76 7.42 -2.29
C GLN A 17 12.86 7.91 -0.84
N ARG A 18 13.93 8.62 -0.52
CA ARG A 18 14.09 9.22 0.82
C ARG A 18 13.01 10.25 1.10
N ALA A 19 12.69 11.09 0.13
CA ALA A 19 11.62 12.08 0.26
C ALA A 19 10.26 11.43 0.50
N ALA A 20 9.99 10.29 -0.17
CA ALA A 20 8.76 9.55 0.03
C ALA A 20 8.62 9.07 1.47
N VAL A 21 9.67 8.46 2.03
CA VAL A 21 9.67 8.00 3.41
C VAL A 21 9.44 9.15 4.39
N GLU A 22 10.15 10.27 4.21
CA GLU A 22 10.00 11.41 5.11
C GLU A 22 8.63 12.09 4.98
N TYR A 23 8.08 12.16 3.77
CA TYR A 23 6.73 12.67 3.59
C TYR A 23 5.72 11.87 4.41
N LEU A 24 5.79 10.54 4.34
CA LEU A 24 4.88 9.69 5.09
C LEU A 24 5.12 9.79 6.60
N TYR A 25 6.38 9.87 7.01
CA TYR A 25 6.73 10.02 8.42
C TYR A 25 6.22 11.37 8.96
N ASP A 26 6.49 12.45 8.25
CA ASP A 26 6.07 13.80 8.66
C ASP A 26 4.55 13.95 8.73
N ASN A 27 3.82 13.19 7.91
CA ASN A 27 2.35 13.20 7.91
C ASN A 27 1.74 12.14 8.82
N GLY A 28 2.54 11.45 9.62
CA GLY A 28 2.04 10.48 10.58
C GLY A 28 1.50 9.18 9.95
N ILE A 29 1.82 8.92 8.69
CA ILE A 29 1.32 7.74 7.96
C ILE A 29 2.16 6.51 8.27
N THR A 30 3.45 6.68 8.43
CA THR A 30 4.39 5.59 8.73
C THR A 30 5.30 5.96 9.89
N ALA A 31 5.88 4.94 10.50
CA ALA A 31 6.94 5.05 11.49
C ALA A 31 8.07 4.10 11.10
N GLY A 32 9.19 4.17 11.81
CA GLY A 32 10.26 3.20 11.62
C GLY A 32 9.96 1.85 12.24
N VAL A 33 10.77 0.86 11.89
CA VAL A 33 10.78 -0.43 12.59
C VAL A 33 11.50 -0.31 13.93
N SER A 34 12.28 0.77 14.09
CA SER A 34 12.86 1.22 15.36
C SER A 34 12.95 2.76 15.32
N ALA A 35 13.49 3.37 16.37
CA ALA A 35 13.66 4.82 16.43
C ALA A 35 14.57 5.36 15.32
N THR A 36 15.52 4.56 14.83
CA THR A 36 16.54 5.00 13.88
C THR A 36 16.52 4.22 12.54
N GLN A 37 15.70 3.20 12.42
CA GLN A 37 15.66 2.37 11.22
C GLN A 37 14.26 2.33 10.62
N TYR A 38 14.18 2.56 9.33
CA TYR A 38 12.92 2.47 8.58
C TYR A 38 12.60 1.04 8.17
N GLY A 39 13.60 0.22 7.88
CA GLY A 39 13.44 -1.14 7.38
C GLY A 39 12.96 -1.17 5.92
N PRO A 40 13.65 -0.49 4.98
CA PRO A 40 13.12 -0.28 3.62
C PRO A 40 12.88 -1.56 2.84
N GLU A 41 13.71 -2.58 3.04
CA GLU A 41 13.58 -3.86 2.32
C GLU A 41 12.66 -4.87 3.02
N ARG A 42 12.17 -4.56 4.20
CA ARG A 42 11.21 -5.45 4.86
C ARG A 42 9.87 -5.43 4.15
N SER A 43 9.25 -6.60 4.07
CA SER A 43 7.88 -6.73 3.59
C SER A 43 6.90 -6.14 4.60
N ILE A 44 5.80 -5.61 4.11
CA ILE A 44 4.74 -5.07 4.97
C ILE A 44 3.60 -6.08 5.07
N THR A 45 3.04 -6.22 6.26
CA THR A 45 1.89 -7.10 6.49
C THR A 45 0.59 -6.44 6.03
N ARG A 46 -0.42 -7.26 5.78
CA ARG A 46 -1.77 -6.79 5.42
C ARG A 46 -2.36 -5.89 6.51
N GLY A 47 -2.10 -6.20 7.78
CA GLY A 47 -2.57 -5.37 8.90
C GLY A 47 -1.90 -4.01 8.93
N ASP A 48 -0.58 -3.97 8.77
CA ASP A 48 0.16 -2.71 8.75
C ASP A 48 -0.19 -1.87 7.53
N PHE A 49 -0.33 -2.50 6.37
CA PHE A 49 -0.71 -1.75 5.16
C PHE A 49 -2.12 -1.16 5.26
N ALA A 50 -3.06 -1.91 5.84
CA ALA A 50 -4.39 -1.37 6.10
C ALA A 50 -4.33 -0.13 6.98
N LEU A 51 -3.52 -0.16 8.04
CA LEU A 51 -3.34 1.01 8.90
C LEU A 51 -2.76 2.19 8.14
N MET A 52 -1.78 1.97 7.27
CA MET A 52 -1.18 3.04 6.47
C MET A 52 -2.16 3.63 5.47
N VAL A 53 -2.95 2.81 4.80
CA VAL A 53 -4.01 3.30 3.89
C VAL A 53 -5.04 4.12 4.66
N TYR A 54 -5.48 3.62 5.80
CA TYR A 54 -6.41 4.34 6.67
C TYR A 54 -5.91 5.74 7.03
N LYS A 55 -4.64 5.84 7.43
CA LYS A 55 -4.01 7.11 7.78
C LYS A 55 -3.76 7.99 6.57
N ALA A 56 -3.26 7.41 5.48
CA ALA A 56 -2.92 8.15 4.26
C ALA A 56 -4.12 8.88 3.67
N PHE A 57 -5.29 8.27 3.72
CA PHE A 57 -6.51 8.83 3.17
C PHE A 57 -7.37 9.56 4.20
N GLY A 58 -6.87 9.74 5.42
CA GLY A 58 -7.56 10.52 6.45
C GLY A 58 -8.93 9.94 6.83
N MET A 59 -9.05 8.62 6.86
CA MET A 59 -10.33 7.98 7.12
C MET A 59 -10.74 8.09 8.59
N SER A 60 -12.05 8.12 8.82
CA SER A 60 -12.63 8.10 10.16
C SER A 60 -13.23 6.72 10.44
N PRO A 61 -13.26 6.29 11.73
CA PRO A 61 -13.81 4.99 12.08
C PRO A 61 -15.23 4.78 11.55
N ALA A 62 -15.48 3.60 11.00
CA ALA A 62 -16.80 3.22 10.49
C ALA A 62 -16.98 1.69 10.62
N GLY A 63 -18.25 1.27 10.64
CA GLY A 63 -18.62 -0.13 10.65
C GLY A 63 -18.51 -0.78 12.02
N ALA A 64 -18.61 -2.11 12.04
CA ALA A 64 -18.54 -2.90 13.26
C ALA A 64 -17.11 -2.91 13.82
N SER A 65 -16.99 -3.05 15.13
CA SER A 65 -15.69 -3.06 15.82
C SER A 65 -14.98 -4.41 15.77
N GLU A 66 -15.69 -5.47 15.38
CA GLU A 66 -15.12 -6.80 15.15
C GLU A 66 -15.81 -7.42 13.94
N VAL A 67 -15.04 -7.68 12.89
CA VAL A 67 -15.54 -8.29 11.65
C VAL A 67 -14.85 -9.64 11.44
N PHE A 68 -13.54 -9.70 11.63
CA PHE A 68 -12.74 -10.87 11.32
C PHE A 68 -12.29 -11.59 12.58
N ASN A 69 -12.27 -12.94 12.51
CA ASN A 69 -11.88 -13.77 13.64
C ASN A 69 -10.43 -13.55 14.08
N ASP A 70 -9.55 -13.18 13.16
CA ASP A 70 -8.12 -12.97 13.38
C ASP A 70 -7.73 -11.49 13.55
N VAL A 71 -8.72 -10.62 13.71
CA VAL A 71 -8.49 -9.20 13.99
C VAL A 71 -9.20 -8.88 15.31
N PRO A 72 -8.54 -9.16 16.45
CA PRO A 72 -9.14 -8.85 17.75
C PRO A 72 -9.24 -7.34 17.95
N ARG A 73 -10.25 -6.92 18.70
CA ARG A 73 -10.49 -5.49 18.97
C ARG A 73 -9.28 -4.77 19.54
N SER A 74 -8.42 -5.49 20.27
CA SER A 74 -7.20 -4.94 20.89
C SER A 74 -6.04 -4.74 19.91
N ALA A 75 -6.11 -5.28 18.70
CA ALA A 75 -5.03 -5.11 17.73
C ALA A 75 -4.92 -3.65 17.30
N TYR A 76 -3.68 -3.14 17.17
CA TYR A 76 -3.45 -1.72 16.83
C TYR A 76 -3.99 -1.36 15.44
N TYR A 77 -4.14 -2.32 14.55
CA TYR A 77 -4.69 -2.13 13.19
C TYR A 77 -6.19 -2.42 13.11
N ALA A 78 -6.84 -2.82 14.22
CA ALA A 78 -8.22 -3.30 14.17
C ALA A 78 -9.19 -2.26 13.64
N GLN A 79 -9.11 -1.03 14.13
CA GLN A 79 -9.99 0.05 13.68
C GLN A 79 -9.80 0.33 12.18
N ALA A 80 -8.56 0.33 11.70
CA ALA A 80 -8.28 0.53 10.29
C ALA A 80 -8.86 -0.60 9.43
N VAL A 81 -8.59 -1.85 9.78
CA VAL A 81 -9.10 -3.00 9.02
C VAL A 81 -10.62 -3.00 8.97
N ASN A 82 -11.28 -2.80 10.10
CA ASN A 82 -12.73 -2.81 10.16
C ASN A 82 -13.37 -1.65 9.40
N THR A 83 -12.75 -0.48 9.44
CA THR A 83 -13.21 0.69 8.66
C THR A 83 -13.05 0.45 7.17
N LEU A 84 -11.88 -0.04 6.75
CA LEU A 84 -11.64 -0.33 5.34
C LEU A 84 -12.58 -1.42 4.80
N TYR A 85 -12.89 -2.41 5.63
CA TYR A 85 -13.90 -3.42 5.26
C TYR A 85 -15.29 -2.79 5.10
N ALA A 86 -15.70 -1.96 6.03
CA ALA A 86 -17.00 -1.27 5.97
C ALA A 86 -17.11 -0.35 4.74
N GLN A 87 -16.00 0.23 4.30
CA GLN A 87 -15.95 1.12 3.13
C GLN A 87 -15.71 0.36 1.81
N GLY A 88 -15.61 -0.95 1.85
CA GLY A 88 -15.38 -1.75 0.63
C GLY A 88 -13.96 -1.68 0.08
N VAL A 89 -12.99 -1.23 0.89
CA VAL A 89 -11.59 -1.12 0.47
C VAL A 89 -10.86 -2.44 0.58
N VAL A 90 -11.18 -3.22 1.60
CA VAL A 90 -10.56 -4.54 1.82
C VAL A 90 -11.63 -5.61 1.94
N SER A 91 -11.23 -6.84 1.67
CA SER A 91 -12.03 -8.04 1.90
C SER A 91 -11.21 -9.06 2.68
N GLY A 92 -11.88 -10.10 3.18
CA GLY A 92 -11.20 -11.18 3.86
C GLY A 92 -10.51 -12.15 2.91
N ILE A 93 -9.79 -13.10 3.51
CA ILE A 93 -9.11 -14.18 2.77
C ILE A 93 -9.90 -15.50 2.80
N GLY A 94 -11.11 -15.49 3.38
CA GLY A 94 -11.96 -16.67 3.55
C GLY A 94 -11.99 -17.15 4.99
N GLY A 95 -13.00 -17.95 5.34
CA GLY A 95 -13.15 -18.50 6.66
C GLY A 95 -13.39 -17.47 7.77
N GLY A 96 -13.83 -16.27 7.43
CA GLY A 96 -14.01 -15.20 8.39
C GLY A 96 -12.72 -14.51 8.83
N ASN A 97 -11.64 -14.69 8.09
CA ASN A 97 -10.31 -14.16 8.44
C ASN A 97 -9.87 -13.06 7.48
N TYR A 98 -9.08 -12.13 7.97
CA TYR A 98 -8.45 -11.06 7.18
C TYR A 98 -7.02 -11.38 6.79
N GLY A 99 -6.31 -12.16 7.59
CA GLY A 99 -4.90 -12.45 7.40
C GLY A 99 -3.99 -11.27 7.73
N PRO A 100 -4.13 -10.62 8.89
CA PRO A 100 -3.36 -9.40 9.18
C PRO A 100 -1.85 -9.63 9.24
N GLY A 101 -1.41 -10.84 9.59
CA GLY A 101 0.01 -11.20 9.64
C GLY A 101 0.60 -11.64 8.32
N LEU A 102 -0.21 -11.85 7.28
CA LEU A 102 0.29 -12.21 5.95
C LEU A 102 0.92 -10.99 5.27
N GLN A 103 1.92 -11.25 4.44
CA GLN A 103 2.51 -10.19 3.62
C GLN A 103 1.50 -9.75 2.55
N VAL A 104 1.36 -8.43 2.37
CA VAL A 104 0.55 -7.90 1.27
C VAL A 104 1.37 -7.99 -0.02
N THR A 105 0.75 -8.46 -1.10
CA THR A 105 1.41 -8.49 -2.41
C THR A 105 1.31 -7.13 -3.09
N ARG A 106 2.20 -6.89 -4.05
CA ARG A 106 2.22 -5.64 -4.80
C ARG A 106 0.88 -5.40 -5.52
N GLU A 107 0.31 -6.41 -6.16
CA GLU A 107 -0.98 -6.26 -6.84
C GLU A 107 -2.14 -6.02 -5.88
N ASP A 108 -2.17 -6.70 -4.75
CA ASP A 108 -3.25 -6.52 -3.77
C ASP A 108 -3.17 -5.13 -3.11
N ALA A 109 -1.96 -4.63 -2.85
CA ALA A 109 -1.78 -3.28 -2.34
C ALA A 109 -2.36 -2.22 -3.29
N LEU A 110 -2.17 -2.40 -4.60
CA LEU A 110 -2.71 -1.46 -5.59
C LEU A 110 -4.23 -1.48 -5.66
N ILE A 111 -4.84 -2.64 -5.46
CA ILE A 111 -6.29 -2.74 -5.35
C ILE A 111 -6.79 -1.94 -4.16
N MET A 112 -6.15 -2.10 -2.99
CA MET A 112 -6.53 -1.37 -1.78
C MET A 112 -6.40 0.14 -1.97
N VAL A 113 -5.30 0.59 -2.56
CA VAL A 113 -5.06 2.02 -2.80
C VAL A 113 -6.11 2.61 -3.73
N ARG A 114 -6.41 1.93 -4.86
CA ARG A 114 -7.43 2.43 -5.81
C ARG A 114 -8.80 2.49 -5.16
N GLN A 115 -9.18 1.49 -4.39
CA GLN A 115 -10.48 1.49 -3.69
C GLN A 115 -10.54 2.60 -2.64
N ALA A 116 -9.45 2.84 -1.93
CA ALA A 116 -9.37 3.94 -0.98
C ALA A 116 -9.54 5.29 -1.67
N MET A 117 -8.88 5.50 -2.82
CA MET A 117 -9.04 6.71 -3.62
C MET A 117 -10.51 6.95 -3.96
N ARG A 118 -11.21 5.93 -4.45
CA ARG A 118 -12.62 6.02 -4.81
C ARG A 118 -13.50 6.33 -3.60
N THR A 119 -13.21 5.70 -2.47
CA THR A 119 -13.96 5.90 -1.23
C THR A 119 -13.90 7.33 -0.74
N VAL A 120 -12.76 8.00 -0.87
CA VAL A 120 -12.63 9.41 -0.48
C VAL A 120 -13.01 10.38 -1.60
N GLY A 121 -13.58 9.88 -2.69
CA GLY A 121 -14.11 10.71 -3.77
C GLY A 121 -13.09 11.11 -4.83
N TRP A 122 -11.91 10.52 -4.85
CA TRP A 122 -10.93 10.80 -5.89
C TRP A 122 -11.26 10.01 -7.16
N SER A 123 -10.99 10.63 -8.31
CA SER A 123 -11.15 9.95 -9.58
C SER A 123 -10.07 8.88 -9.73
N ALA A 124 -10.50 7.63 -9.91
CA ALA A 124 -9.59 6.51 -10.13
C ALA A 124 -10.31 5.48 -10.99
N GLY A 125 -9.75 5.21 -12.17
CA GLY A 125 -10.34 4.33 -13.14
C GLY A 125 -9.72 2.93 -13.15
N ASP A 126 -10.14 2.17 -14.16
CA ASP A 126 -9.44 0.97 -14.62
C ASP A 126 -8.46 1.41 -15.69
N GLY A 127 -7.23 0.95 -15.62
CA GLY A 127 -6.28 1.19 -16.68
C GLY A 127 -6.62 0.37 -17.93
N TYR A 128 -5.93 0.64 -19.03
CA TYR A 128 -6.05 -0.19 -20.22
C TYR A 128 -5.29 -1.50 -20.02
N ALA A 129 -5.94 -2.63 -20.26
CA ALA A 129 -5.32 -3.95 -20.11
C ALA A 129 -4.06 -4.08 -20.99
N SER A 130 -4.04 -3.42 -22.15
CA SER A 130 -2.89 -3.40 -23.04
C SER A 130 -1.64 -2.76 -22.42
N THR A 131 -1.77 -1.97 -21.37
CA THR A 131 -0.62 -1.42 -20.64
C THR A 131 0.26 -2.54 -20.07
N LEU A 132 -0.34 -3.66 -19.68
CA LEU A 132 0.41 -4.80 -19.13
C LEU A 132 1.32 -5.46 -20.17
N ASP A 133 1.00 -5.34 -21.45
CA ASP A 133 1.77 -5.96 -22.54
C ASP A 133 3.19 -5.35 -22.69
N SER A 134 3.40 -4.16 -22.15
CA SER A 134 4.71 -3.50 -22.15
C SER A 134 5.68 -4.10 -21.12
N TYR A 135 5.22 -5.00 -20.28
CA TYR A 135 6.00 -5.57 -19.18
C TYR A 135 6.20 -7.06 -19.39
N SER A 136 7.41 -7.55 -19.10
CA SER A 136 7.77 -8.96 -19.34
C SER A 136 6.89 -9.93 -18.56
N ASP A 137 6.38 -9.52 -17.40
CA ASP A 137 5.53 -10.32 -16.53
C ASP A 137 4.07 -9.81 -16.45
N GLY A 138 3.65 -9.04 -17.44
CA GLY A 138 2.27 -8.53 -17.48
C GLY A 138 1.22 -9.62 -17.41
N GLY A 139 1.49 -10.79 -18.00
CA GLY A 139 0.61 -11.93 -17.96
C GLY A 139 0.50 -12.61 -16.59
N SER A 140 1.36 -12.26 -15.65
CA SER A 140 1.33 -12.80 -14.28
C SER A 140 0.39 -12.02 -13.35
N VAL A 141 -0.12 -10.88 -13.79
CA VAL A 141 -1.09 -10.10 -13.00
C VAL A 141 -2.40 -10.87 -12.92
N SER A 142 -2.92 -11.06 -11.71
CA SER A 142 -4.20 -11.75 -11.51
C SER A 142 -5.32 -11.01 -12.23
N GLY A 143 -6.28 -11.75 -12.78
CA GLY A 143 -7.41 -11.16 -13.52
C GLY A 143 -8.13 -10.08 -12.70
N TYR A 144 -8.35 -10.35 -11.41
CA TYR A 144 -9.03 -9.41 -10.52
C TYR A 144 -8.22 -8.14 -10.25
N ALA A 145 -6.92 -8.15 -10.51
CA ALA A 145 -6.01 -7.04 -10.23
C ALA A 145 -5.65 -6.22 -11.49
N GLN A 146 -6.01 -6.68 -12.69
CA GLN A 146 -5.56 -6.05 -13.93
C GLN A 146 -5.94 -4.58 -14.02
N GLY A 147 -7.16 -4.22 -13.63
CA GLY A 147 -7.59 -2.83 -13.68
C GLY A 147 -6.79 -1.93 -12.74
N ALA A 148 -6.57 -2.36 -11.50
CA ALA A 148 -5.82 -1.58 -10.53
C ALA A 148 -4.34 -1.44 -10.90
N VAL A 149 -3.73 -2.55 -11.33
CA VAL A 149 -2.30 -2.53 -11.72
C VAL A 149 -2.10 -1.69 -12.97
N SER A 150 -2.93 -1.86 -13.99
CA SER A 150 -2.84 -1.06 -15.22
C SER A 150 -3.01 0.42 -14.92
N TYR A 151 -3.96 0.78 -14.08
CA TYR A 151 -4.17 2.17 -13.69
C TYR A 151 -2.94 2.74 -12.97
N ALA A 152 -2.39 2.00 -12.01
CA ALA A 152 -1.20 2.44 -11.28
C ALA A 152 0.01 2.63 -12.21
N LEU A 153 0.19 1.75 -13.18
CA LEU A 153 1.27 1.87 -14.16
C LEU A 153 1.09 3.10 -15.05
N GLN A 154 -0.12 3.35 -15.53
CA GLN A 154 -0.43 4.51 -16.36
C GLN A 154 -0.21 5.83 -15.62
N MET A 155 -0.53 5.86 -14.34
CA MET A 155 -0.38 7.06 -13.52
C MET A 155 1.04 7.22 -12.94
N GLY A 156 1.90 6.23 -13.11
CA GLY A 156 3.25 6.27 -12.57
C GLY A 156 3.33 6.05 -11.06
N TYR A 157 2.32 5.43 -10.46
CA TYR A 157 2.30 5.20 -9.01
C TYR A 157 3.19 4.04 -8.57
N LEU A 158 3.35 3.01 -9.42
CA LEU A 158 4.08 1.81 -9.05
C LEU A 158 5.53 1.91 -9.50
N PRO A 159 6.51 1.80 -8.58
CA PRO A 159 7.90 1.69 -9.00
C PRO A 159 8.11 0.33 -9.69
N VAL A 160 8.71 0.36 -10.87
CA VAL A 160 9.03 -0.83 -11.65
C VAL A 160 10.52 -0.87 -11.93
N SER A 161 11.09 -2.06 -12.01
CA SER A 161 12.51 -2.24 -12.25
C SER A 161 12.71 -3.33 -13.30
N GLY A 162 13.55 -3.06 -14.31
CA GLY A 162 13.85 -4.02 -15.36
C GLY A 162 12.65 -4.44 -16.20
N GLY A 163 11.63 -3.58 -16.33
CA GLY A 163 10.42 -3.89 -17.08
C GLY A 163 9.51 -4.91 -16.40
N ARG A 164 9.64 -5.08 -15.09
CA ARG A 164 8.88 -6.07 -14.32
C ARG A 164 7.94 -5.39 -13.31
N ILE A 165 6.71 -5.85 -13.29
CA ILE A 165 5.68 -5.43 -12.32
C ILE A 165 5.87 -6.14 -10.98
N ALA A 166 6.26 -7.40 -10.99
CA ALA A 166 6.36 -8.30 -9.85
C ALA A 166 5.06 -8.32 -9.03
N PRO A 167 3.91 -8.64 -9.65
CA PRO A 167 2.60 -8.44 -9.02
C PRO A 167 2.38 -9.29 -7.78
N LYS A 168 2.97 -10.48 -7.76
CA LYS A 168 2.78 -11.44 -6.66
C LYS A 168 3.87 -11.35 -5.59
N ASP A 169 4.89 -10.54 -5.80
CA ASP A 169 5.93 -10.34 -4.81
C ASP A 169 5.39 -9.56 -3.61
N PRO A 170 5.90 -9.81 -2.41
CA PRO A 170 5.55 -8.98 -1.27
C PRO A 170 5.93 -7.51 -1.51
N LEU A 171 5.04 -6.62 -1.10
CA LEU A 171 5.34 -5.19 -1.13
C LEU A 171 6.35 -4.87 -0.02
N THR A 172 7.44 -4.21 -0.39
CA THR A 172 8.43 -3.74 0.59
C THR A 172 8.01 -2.40 1.17
N ARG A 173 8.57 -2.06 2.32
CA ARG A 173 8.29 -0.79 2.97
C ARG A 173 8.76 0.40 2.14
N ILE A 174 9.86 0.25 1.38
CA ILE A 174 10.30 1.33 0.48
C ILE A 174 9.36 1.49 -0.72
N ALA A 175 8.93 0.39 -1.33
CA ALA A 175 7.97 0.44 -2.43
C ALA A 175 6.62 1.01 -1.98
N MET A 176 6.16 0.64 -0.79
CA MET A 176 4.95 1.20 -0.19
C MET A 176 5.05 2.71 -0.04
N ALA A 177 6.19 3.21 0.45
CA ALA A 177 6.41 4.64 0.61
C ALA A 177 6.34 5.36 -0.74
N GLU A 178 6.97 4.80 -1.77
CA GLU A 178 6.92 5.38 -3.12
C GLU A 178 5.50 5.41 -3.68
N VAL A 179 4.76 4.31 -3.55
CA VAL A 179 3.37 4.25 -4.06
C VAL A 179 2.50 5.29 -3.36
N LEU A 180 2.47 5.29 -2.04
CA LEU A 180 1.61 6.21 -1.29
C LEU A 180 2.02 7.67 -1.49
N HIS A 181 3.31 7.96 -1.52
CA HIS A 181 3.79 9.32 -1.77
C HIS A 181 3.35 9.82 -3.15
N ARG A 182 3.50 9.00 -4.18
CA ARG A 182 3.09 9.36 -5.54
C ARG A 182 1.58 9.55 -5.63
N VAL A 183 0.80 8.65 -5.05
CA VAL A 183 -0.66 8.76 -5.05
C VAL A 183 -1.13 10.04 -4.36
N LEU A 184 -0.49 10.41 -3.25
CA LEU A 184 -0.89 11.58 -2.47
C LEU A 184 -0.38 12.91 -3.05
N THR A 185 0.63 12.88 -3.91
CA THR A 185 1.28 14.11 -4.40
C THR A 185 1.23 14.30 -5.91
N TYR A 186 0.85 13.32 -6.69
CA TYR A 186 0.75 13.41 -8.16
C TYR A 186 -0.56 14.02 -8.62
#